data_5fa16c68686d1880fa7527a855678559
#
_entry.id   5fa16c68686d1880fa7527a855678559
#
_cell.length_a   1.000
_cell.length_b   1.000
_cell.length_c   1.000
_cell.angle_alpha   90.00
_cell.angle_beta   90.00
_cell.angle_gamma   90.00
#
_symmetry.space_group_name_H-M   'P 1'
#
loop_
_entity.id
_entity.type
_entity.pdbx_description
1 polymer ?
#
loop_
_entity_poly.entity_id
_entity_poly.type
_entity_poly.pdbx_seq_one_letter_code
_entity_poly.pdbx_strand_id
1 'polypeptide(L)'
;MAKLKPIAFTVGIMLLIGAALCLYFSLRNLSSIRPASAHEDMGVHIFVPEEVYPVQRENHATGRQKRNHPTTTVYIVRYRAEDGSGYQYKYESGSVESTAQSILEAGEPIERRVLSIPDEDGYITIGADETAQTYEARQKRTYWTIAGVSMAYLLVWLAVNGLLLYKRRKGM
;
A
#
# COMPACT_ATOMS: atom_id res chain seq x y z
N MET A 1 -3.22 40.78 5.45
CA MET A 1 -3.86 39.64 6.19
C MET A 1 -5.22 39.22 5.65
N ALA A 2 -5.93 39.99 4.84
CA ALA A 2 -7.28 39.63 4.31
C ALA A 2 -7.30 38.48 3.29
N LYS A 3 -6.23 38.23 2.52
CA LYS A 3 -6.16 37.21 1.46
C LYS A 3 -5.88 35.77 1.96
N LEU A 4 -5.37 35.61 3.17
CA LEU A 4 -5.06 34.29 3.76
C LEU A 4 -6.30 33.49 4.18
N LYS A 5 -7.37 34.15 4.56
CA LYS A 5 -8.61 33.48 5.02
C LYS A 5 -9.30 32.63 3.94
N PRO A 6 -9.50 33.13 2.69
CA PRO A 6 -10.12 32.31 1.64
C PRO A 6 -9.25 31.15 1.19
N ILE A 7 -7.92 31.31 1.16
CA ILE A 7 -7.00 30.23 0.79
C ILE A 7 -7.03 29.11 1.83
N ALA A 8 -6.96 29.45 3.12
CA ALA A 8 -7.04 28.46 4.20
C ALA A 8 -8.37 27.69 4.20
N PHE A 9 -9.47 28.37 3.87
CA PHE A 9 -10.79 27.74 3.75
C PHE A 9 -10.85 26.75 2.57
N THR A 10 -10.34 27.16 1.40
CA THR A 10 -10.29 26.30 0.21
C THR A 10 -9.43 25.06 0.45
N VAL A 11 -8.25 25.21 1.06
CA VAL A 11 -7.38 24.09 1.46
C VAL A 11 -8.11 23.16 2.44
N GLY A 12 -8.81 23.74 3.42
CA GLY A 12 -9.61 22.96 4.38
C GLY A 12 -10.69 22.12 3.72
N ILE A 13 -11.39 22.64 2.70
CA ILE A 13 -12.39 21.87 1.92
C ILE A 13 -11.73 20.76 1.12
N MET A 14 -10.60 21.02 0.47
CA MET A 14 -9.88 19.97 -0.29
C MET A 14 -9.43 18.83 0.63
N LEU A 15 -8.90 19.15 1.81
CA LEU A 15 -8.51 18.16 2.81
C LEU A 15 -9.74 17.40 3.37
N LEU A 16 -10.89 18.06 3.51
CA LEU A 16 -12.14 17.43 3.93
C LEU A 16 -12.58 16.36 2.92
N ILE A 17 -12.58 16.68 1.62
CA ILE A 17 -12.91 15.74 0.55
C ILE A 17 -11.91 14.58 0.55
N GLY A 18 -10.61 14.88 0.64
CA GLY A 18 -9.56 13.87 0.73
C GLY A 18 -9.75 12.92 1.92
N ALA A 19 -10.02 13.46 3.11
CA ALA A 19 -10.28 12.66 4.31
C ALA A 19 -11.53 11.79 4.18
N ALA A 20 -12.61 12.31 3.58
CA ALA A 20 -13.83 11.54 3.34
C ALA A 20 -13.58 10.37 2.36
N LEU A 21 -12.83 10.61 1.29
CA LEU A 21 -12.43 9.56 0.35
C LEU A 21 -11.51 8.52 1.00
N CYS A 22 -10.50 8.95 1.77
CA CYS A 22 -9.61 8.04 2.51
C CYS A 22 -10.40 7.17 3.49
N LEU A 23 -11.37 7.73 4.21
CA LEU A 23 -12.24 6.99 5.13
C LEU A 23 -13.08 5.96 4.35
N TYR A 24 -13.72 6.37 3.26
CA TYR A 24 -14.53 5.47 2.43
C TYR A 24 -13.72 4.30 1.88
N PHE A 25 -12.56 4.57 1.26
CA PHE A 25 -11.71 3.52 0.71
C PHE A 25 -11.12 2.63 1.78
N SER A 26 -10.76 3.18 2.95
CA SER A 26 -10.26 2.38 4.07
C SER A 26 -11.31 1.41 4.59
N LEU A 27 -12.55 1.86 4.78
CA LEU A 27 -13.64 0.99 5.23
C LEU A 27 -13.99 -0.08 4.19
N ARG A 28 -14.02 0.29 2.90
CA ARG A 28 -14.24 -0.66 1.80
C ARG A 28 -13.13 -1.71 1.75
N ASN A 29 -11.87 -1.30 1.80
CA ASN A 29 -10.76 -2.25 1.79
C ASN A 29 -10.74 -3.12 3.04
N LEU A 30 -11.13 -2.58 4.21
CA LEU A 30 -11.23 -3.35 5.44
C LEU A 30 -12.24 -4.51 5.30
N SER A 31 -13.38 -4.26 4.63
CA SER A 31 -14.41 -5.29 4.39
C SER A 31 -13.99 -6.33 3.35
N SER A 32 -12.99 -6.04 2.52
CA SER A 32 -12.46 -6.96 1.50
C SER A 32 -11.21 -7.74 1.93
N ILE A 33 -10.69 -7.48 3.16
CA ILE A 33 -9.60 -8.28 3.71
C ILE A 33 -10.10 -9.69 3.97
N ARG A 34 -9.42 -10.67 3.39
CA ARG A 34 -9.70 -12.07 3.64
C ARG A 34 -9.30 -12.46 5.07
N PRO A 35 -10.13 -13.21 5.76
CA PRO A 35 -9.78 -13.74 7.08
C PRO A 35 -8.63 -14.75 6.97
N ALA A 36 -7.86 -14.89 8.03
CA ALA A 36 -6.75 -15.85 8.08
C ALA A 36 -7.21 -17.29 7.79
N SER A 37 -8.45 -17.64 8.14
CA SER A 37 -9.05 -18.95 7.87
C SER A 37 -9.29 -19.24 6.37
N ALA A 38 -9.24 -18.23 5.51
CA ALA A 38 -9.35 -18.40 4.05
C ALA A 38 -8.00 -18.71 3.38
N HIS A 39 -6.92 -18.79 4.16
CA HIS A 39 -5.59 -19.09 3.70
C HIS A 39 -5.13 -20.43 4.27
N GLU A 40 -4.58 -21.29 3.42
CA GLU A 40 -3.91 -22.52 3.84
C GLU A 40 -2.40 -22.27 3.92
N ASP A 41 -1.80 -22.60 5.06
CA ASP A 41 -0.36 -22.41 5.29
C ASP A 41 0.41 -23.56 4.66
N MET A 42 1.11 -23.27 3.57
CA MET A 42 1.95 -24.24 2.84
C MET A 42 3.36 -24.35 3.45
N GLY A 43 3.66 -23.56 4.50
CA GLY A 43 4.96 -23.56 5.15
C GLY A 43 5.94 -22.53 4.61
N VAL A 44 7.19 -22.63 5.12
CA VAL A 44 8.30 -21.77 4.70
C VAL A 44 9.09 -22.49 3.62
N HIS A 45 9.33 -21.79 2.51
CA HIS A 45 10.10 -22.26 1.37
C HIS A 45 11.34 -21.38 1.17
N ILE A 46 12.40 -21.98 0.65
CA ILE A 46 13.62 -21.29 0.24
C ILE A 46 13.47 -20.91 -1.23
N PHE A 47 13.63 -19.63 -1.51
CA PHE A 47 13.53 -19.09 -2.86
C PHE A 47 14.90 -18.63 -3.33
N VAL A 48 15.32 -19.08 -4.51
CA VAL A 48 16.57 -18.66 -5.16
C VAL A 48 16.27 -17.74 -6.34
N PRO A 49 17.11 -16.71 -6.58
CA PRO A 49 16.92 -15.81 -7.72
C PRO A 49 17.14 -16.57 -9.03
N GLU A 50 16.23 -16.41 -10.01
CA GLU A 50 16.24 -17.16 -11.26
C GLU A 50 16.51 -16.25 -12.47
N GLU A 51 15.85 -15.10 -12.52
CA GLU A 51 16.00 -14.16 -13.63
C GLU A 51 15.70 -12.72 -13.26
N VAL A 52 16.21 -11.80 -14.08
CA VAL A 52 15.88 -10.36 -14.01
C VAL A 52 15.15 -9.97 -15.28
N TYR A 53 14.05 -9.23 -15.17
CA TYR A 53 13.35 -8.69 -16.32
C TYR A 53 12.81 -7.28 -16.07
N PRO A 54 12.77 -6.42 -17.11
CA PRO A 54 12.23 -5.07 -17.01
C PRO A 54 10.70 -5.08 -17.06
N VAL A 55 10.08 -4.22 -16.25
CA VAL A 55 8.63 -3.95 -16.26
C VAL A 55 8.42 -2.44 -16.38
N GLN A 56 7.52 -2.03 -17.27
CA GLN A 56 7.10 -0.65 -17.37
C GLN A 56 6.07 -0.34 -16.29
N ARG A 57 6.35 0.65 -15.45
CA ARG A 57 5.44 1.16 -14.43
C ARG A 57 5.04 2.60 -14.75
N GLU A 58 3.87 3.00 -14.31
CA GLU A 58 3.49 4.41 -14.38
C GLU A 58 4.46 5.26 -13.56
N ASN A 59 4.95 6.35 -14.17
CA ASN A 59 5.83 7.27 -13.47
C ASN A 59 5.04 8.12 -12.48
N HIS A 60 5.35 7.99 -11.20
CA HIS A 60 4.70 8.75 -10.12
C HIS A 60 5.30 10.15 -9.91
N ALA A 61 6.29 10.57 -10.71
CA ALA A 61 6.78 11.94 -10.68
C ALA A 61 5.67 12.95 -11.00
N THR A 62 5.83 14.19 -10.59
CA THR A 62 4.83 15.25 -10.79
C THR A 62 5.26 16.23 -11.89
N GLY A 63 4.29 16.92 -12.45
CA GLY A 63 4.52 18.06 -13.37
C GLY A 63 5.11 17.66 -14.72
N ARG A 64 6.14 18.41 -15.17
CA ARG A 64 6.76 18.27 -16.50
C ARG A 64 7.42 16.91 -16.68
N GLN A 65 7.99 16.35 -15.63
CA GLN A 65 8.70 15.08 -15.67
C GLN A 65 7.75 13.91 -15.98
N LYS A 66 6.55 13.89 -15.39
CA LYS A 66 5.51 12.88 -15.70
C LYS A 66 5.02 13.01 -17.16
N ARG A 67 4.86 14.23 -17.67
CA ARG A 67 4.42 14.46 -19.05
C ARG A 67 5.44 13.98 -20.09
N ASN A 68 6.72 14.15 -19.82
CA ASN A 68 7.78 13.77 -20.76
C ASN A 68 8.11 12.28 -20.66
N HIS A 69 7.97 11.69 -19.47
CA HIS A 69 8.25 10.28 -19.18
C HIS A 69 7.08 9.69 -18.39
N PRO A 70 5.96 9.30 -19.08
CA PRO A 70 4.77 8.80 -18.42
C PRO A 70 5.00 7.46 -17.74
N THR A 71 5.99 6.70 -18.20
CA THR A 71 6.40 5.41 -17.62
C THR A 71 7.84 5.44 -17.15
N THR A 72 8.17 4.59 -16.21
CA THR A 72 9.54 4.29 -15.77
C THR A 72 9.76 2.79 -15.82
N THR A 73 10.97 2.39 -16.18
CA THR A 73 11.36 0.98 -16.16
C THR A 73 11.75 0.62 -14.74
N VAL A 74 11.20 -0.48 -14.25
CA VAL A 74 11.54 -1.09 -12.96
C VAL A 74 12.00 -2.51 -13.23
N TYR A 75 13.06 -2.93 -12.59
CA TYR A 75 13.61 -4.28 -12.72
C TYR A 75 13.09 -5.17 -11.63
N ILE A 76 12.56 -6.33 -12.04
CA ILE A 76 12.04 -7.38 -11.13
C ILE A 76 13.03 -8.53 -11.12
N VAL A 77 13.44 -8.94 -9.94
CA VAL A 77 14.15 -10.21 -9.74
C VAL A 77 13.09 -11.27 -9.43
N ARG A 78 12.98 -12.27 -10.28
CA ARG A 78 12.12 -13.42 -10.03
C ARG A 78 12.90 -14.46 -9.23
N TYR A 79 12.30 -14.87 -8.14
CA TYR A 79 12.76 -15.96 -7.31
C TYR A 79 11.86 -17.18 -7.51
N ARG A 80 12.43 -18.37 -7.50
CA ARG A 80 11.70 -19.64 -7.56
C ARG A 80 12.00 -20.48 -6.32
N ALA A 81 11.00 -21.17 -5.81
CA ALA A 81 11.18 -22.12 -4.73
C ALA A 81 12.09 -23.28 -5.17
N GLU A 82 13.10 -23.60 -4.35
CA GLU A 82 14.12 -24.60 -4.65
C GLU A 82 13.57 -26.03 -4.58
N ASP A 83 12.50 -26.24 -3.82
CA ASP A 83 11.90 -27.57 -3.58
C ASP A 83 11.07 -28.13 -4.73
N GLY A 84 11.00 -27.43 -5.86
CA GLY A 84 10.24 -27.84 -7.03
C GLY A 84 8.71 -27.66 -6.91
N SER A 85 8.22 -27.00 -5.86
CA SER A 85 6.78 -26.69 -5.67
C SER A 85 6.20 -25.78 -6.76
N GLY A 86 7.07 -25.08 -7.51
CA GLY A 86 6.69 -24.15 -8.55
C GLY A 86 6.30 -22.74 -8.06
N TYR A 87 6.35 -22.50 -6.75
CA TYR A 87 6.09 -21.17 -6.20
C TYR A 87 7.13 -20.16 -6.67
N GLN A 88 6.67 -18.94 -6.90
CA GLN A 88 7.50 -17.83 -7.36
C GLN A 88 7.30 -16.60 -6.46
N TYR A 89 8.36 -15.85 -6.27
CA TYR A 89 8.32 -14.56 -5.60
C TYR A 89 8.97 -13.51 -6.49
N LYS A 90 8.34 -12.34 -6.59
CA LYS A 90 8.81 -11.21 -7.41
C LYS A 90 9.31 -10.11 -6.49
N TYR A 91 10.60 -9.79 -6.59
CA TYR A 91 11.23 -8.71 -5.84
C TYR A 91 11.48 -7.53 -6.76
N GLU A 92 10.94 -6.37 -6.42
CA GLU A 92 11.16 -5.13 -7.16
C GLU A 92 12.46 -4.47 -6.65
N SER A 93 13.52 -4.51 -7.48
CA SER A 93 14.85 -3.99 -7.12
C SER A 93 15.03 -2.50 -7.41
N GLY A 94 14.02 -1.86 -8.05
CA GLY A 94 14.06 -0.44 -8.43
C GLY A 94 14.35 -0.21 -9.91
N SER A 95 14.77 1.01 -10.26
CA SER A 95 14.94 1.44 -11.65
C SER A 95 16.35 1.21 -12.22
N VAL A 96 17.26 0.64 -11.45
CA VAL A 96 18.66 0.43 -11.84
C VAL A 96 18.89 -1.05 -12.15
N GLU A 97 19.19 -1.38 -13.39
CA GLU A 97 19.38 -2.75 -13.87
C GLU A 97 20.56 -3.45 -13.15
N SER A 98 21.68 -2.75 -12.98
CA SER A 98 22.87 -3.32 -12.34
C SER A 98 22.60 -3.77 -10.90
N THR A 99 21.67 -3.10 -10.19
CA THR A 99 21.25 -3.51 -8.84
C THR A 99 20.50 -4.84 -8.89
N ALA A 100 19.62 -5.01 -9.88
CA ALA A 100 18.91 -6.26 -10.07
C ALA A 100 19.84 -7.42 -10.46
N GLN A 101 20.79 -7.13 -11.36
CA GLN A 101 21.79 -8.10 -11.79
C GLN A 101 22.71 -8.53 -10.65
N SER A 102 23.17 -7.59 -9.81
CA SER A 102 24.00 -7.93 -8.64
C SER A 102 23.26 -8.84 -7.64
N ILE A 103 21.94 -8.69 -7.47
CA ILE A 103 21.13 -9.59 -6.65
C ILE A 103 21.07 -10.99 -7.27
N LEU A 104 20.88 -11.08 -8.59
CA LEU A 104 20.88 -12.35 -9.31
C LEU A 104 22.22 -13.05 -9.23
N GLU A 105 23.34 -12.33 -9.45
CA GLU A 105 24.71 -12.84 -9.39
C GLU A 105 25.12 -13.27 -7.99
N ALA A 106 24.67 -12.58 -6.95
CA ALA A 106 24.90 -12.97 -5.56
C ALA A 106 24.25 -14.32 -5.24
N GLY A 107 23.14 -14.66 -5.91
CA GLY A 107 22.47 -15.94 -5.74
C GLY A 107 21.94 -16.20 -4.33
N GLU A 108 21.84 -15.16 -3.50
CA GLU A 108 21.46 -15.31 -2.09
C GLU A 108 20.02 -15.82 -1.98
N PRO A 109 19.79 -16.97 -1.32
CA PRO A 109 18.45 -17.48 -1.10
C PRO A 109 17.72 -16.64 -0.06
N ILE A 110 16.40 -16.55 -0.20
CA ILE A 110 15.52 -15.90 0.77
C ILE A 110 14.46 -16.88 1.26
N GLU A 111 14.12 -16.80 2.54
CA GLU A 111 13.05 -17.58 3.12
C GLU A 111 11.73 -16.79 3.09
N ARG A 112 10.68 -17.43 2.57
CA ARG A 112 9.33 -16.85 2.53
C ARG A 112 8.32 -17.92 2.89
N ARG A 113 7.29 -17.54 3.64
CA ARG A 113 6.13 -18.39 3.88
C ARG A 113 5.13 -18.24 2.75
N VAL A 114 4.59 -19.35 2.29
CA VAL A 114 3.57 -19.41 1.26
C VAL A 114 2.21 -19.67 1.90
N LEU A 115 1.24 -18.83 1.56
CA LEU A 115 -0.15 -19.01 1.92
C LEU A 115 -0.96 -19.26 0.65
N SER A 116 -1.53 -20.44 0.51
CA SER A 116 -2.44 -20.79 -0.58
C SER A 116 -3.81 -20.14 -0.38
N ILE A 117 -4.47 -19.80 -1.48
CA ILE A 117 -5.84 -19.29 -1.54
C ILE A 117 -6.66 -20.29 -2.34
N PRO A 118 -7.22 -21.32 -1.70
CA PRO A 118 -7.87 -22.45 -2.41
C PRO A 118 -8.99 -22.02 -3.36
N ASP A 119 -9.75 -20.98 -2.97
CA ASP A 119 -10.90 -20.49 -3.75
C ASP A 119 -10.50 -19.82 -5.09
N GLU A 120 -9.24 -19.39 -5.25
CA GLU A 120 -8.76 -18.65 -6.43
C GLU A 120 -7.64 -19.39 -7.19
N ASP A 121 -7.29 -20.60 -6.77
CA ASP A 121 -6.13 -21.33 -7.32
C ASP A 121 -4.85 -20.47 -7.35
N GLY A 122 -4.68 -19.67 -6.28
CA GLY A 122 -3.62 -18.70 -6.13
C GLY A 122 -2.86 -18.84 -4.81
N TYR A 123 -1.77 -18.11 -4.70
CA TYR A 123 -1.01 -18.02 -3.45
C TYR A 123 -0.43 -16.63 -3.25
N ILE A 124 -0.08 -16.32 -2.01
CA ILE A 124 0.69 -15.14 -1.63
C ILE A 124 1.95 -15.57 -0.87
N THR A 125 3.00 -14.77 -0.96
CA THR A 125 4.23 -14.98 -0.19
C THR A 125 4.38 -13.88 0.85
N ILE A 126 4.62 -14.27 2.09
CA ILE A 126 4.81 -13.37 3.25
C ILE A 126 6.18 -13.59 3.90
N GLY A 127 6.52 -12.82 4.94
CA GLY A 127 7.75 -13.05 5.70
C GLY A 127 7.79 -14.46 6.29
N ALA A 128 8.96 -15.05 6.42
CA ALA A 128 9.12 -16.42 6.93
C ALA A 128 8.58 -16.58 8.35
N ASP A 129 8.73 -15.54 9.18
CA ASP A 129 8.26 -15.44 10.57
C ASP A 129 6.80 -15.00 10.69
N GLU A 130 6.17 -14.60 9.58
CA GLU A 130 4.80 -14.12 9.53
C GLU A 130 3.82 -15.29 9.36
N THR A 131 2.65 -15.21 9.99
CA THR A 131 1.55 -16.20 9.86
C THR A 131 0.36 -15.55 9.13
N ALA A 132 -0.62 -16.35 8.68
CA ALA A 132 -1.86 -15.84 8.11
C ALA A 132 -2.58 -14.84 9.04
N GLN A 133 -2.56 -15.10 10.36
CA GLN A 133 -3.17 -14.22 11.37
C GLN A 133 -2.42 -12.89 11.49
N THR A 134 -1.09 -12.93 11.55
CA THR A 134 -0.28 -11.70 11.65
C THR A 134 -0.36 -10.87 10.37
N TYR A 135 -0.43 -11.52 9.21
CA TYR A 135 -0.64 -10.88 7.91
C TYR A 135 -2.00 -10.16 7.86
N GLU A 136 -3.09 -10.84 8.23
CA GLU A 136 -4.43 -10.26 8.33
C GLU A 136 -4.45 -9.07 9.30
N ALA A 137 -3.89 -9.25 10.51
CA ALA A 137 -3.83 -8.21 11.53
C ALA A 137 -3.04 -6.98 11.05
N ARG A 138 -1.92 -7.17 10.34
CA ARG A 138 -1.13 -6.09 9.74
C ARG A 138 -1.94 -5.31 8.72
N GLN A 139 -2.64 -5.99 7.81
CA GLN A 139 -3.50 -5.34 6.82
C GLN A 139 -4.62 -4.54 7.49
N LYS A 140 -5.34 -5.16 8.42
CA LYS A 140 -6.41 -4.48 9.18
C LYS A 140 -5.89 -3.26 9.93
N ARG A 141 -4.74 -3.37 10.59
CA ARG A 141 -4.12 -2.26 11.33
C ARG A 141 -3.84 -1.06 10.42
N THR A 142 -3.34 -1.29 9.22
CA THR A 142 -3.07 -0.22 8.25
C THR A 142 -4.33 0.56 7.90
N TYR A 143 -5.40 -0.14 7.51
CA TYR A 143 -6.66 0.52 7.14
C TYR A 143 -7.36 1.16 8.33
N TRP A 144 -7.32 0.53 9.53
CA TRP A 144 -7.84 1.15 10.75
C TRP A 144 -7.10 2.43 11.12
N THR A 145 -5.79 2.48 10.94
CA THR A 145 -5.01 3.69 11.21
C THR A 145 -5.41 4.82 10.25
N ILE A 146 -5.52 4.54 8.94
CA ILE A 146 -5.95 5.53 7.95
C ILE A 146 -7.38 6.01 8.24
N ALA A 147 -8.30 5.09 8.53
CA ALA A 147 -9.68 5.43 8.87
C ALA A 147 -9.77 6.28 10.13
N GLY A 148 -9.01 5.93 11.18
CA GLY A 148 -8.98 6.68 12.45
C GLY A 148 -8.45 8.11 12.27
N VAL A 149 -7.36 8.29 11.54
CA VAL A 149 -6.81 9.63 11.25
C VAL A 149 -7.81 10.46 10.44
N SER A 150 -8.42 9.85 9.41
CA SER A 150 -9.41 10.52 8.57
C SER A 150 -10.65 10.93 9.37
N MET A 151 -11.16 10.06 10.23
CA MET A 151 -12.29 10.35 11.11
C MET A 151 -11.98 11.47 12.10
N ALA A 152 -10.81 11.43 12.74
CA ALA A 152 -10.37 12.47 13.67
C ALA A 152 -10.32 13.84 12.98
N TYR A 153 -9.76 13.92 11.76
CA TYR A 153 -9.73 15.15 10.98
C TYR A 153 -11.15 15.67 10.68
N LEU A 154 -12.08 14.80 10.23
CA LEU A 154 -13.46 15.18 9.94
C LEU A 154 -14.16 15.74 11.18
N LEU A 155 -14.00 15.10 12.34
CA LEU A 155 -14.61 15.55 13.61
C LEU A 155 -14.06 16.91 14.05
N VAL A 156 -12.74 17.11 14.00
CA VAL A 156 -12.12 18.40 14.34
C VAL A 156 -12.60 19.50 13.40
N TRP A 157 -12.64 19.22 12.10
CA TRP A 157 -13.11 20.18 11.10
C TRP A 157 -14.57 20.59 11.35
N LEU A 158 -15.46 19.62 11.62
CA LEU A 158 -16.86 19.88 11.93
C LEU A 158 -17.02 20.68 13.24
N ALA A 159 -16.27 20.34 14.28
CA ALA A 159 -16.30 21.05 15.55
C ALA A 159 -15.88 22.52 15.39
N VAL A 160 -14.76 22.78 14.72
CA VAL A 160 -14.25 24.13 14.48
C VAL A 160 -15.25 24.96 13.67
N ASN A 161 -15.74 24.43 12.57
CA ASN A 161 -16.70 25.17 11.73
C ASN A 161 -18.06 25.35 12.40
N GLY A 162 -18.52 24.33 13.15
CA GLY A 162 -19.75 24.43 13.94
C GLY A 162 -19.66 25.52 15.01
N LEU A 163 -18.54 25.62 15.73
CA LEU A 163 -18.31 26.70 16.72
C LEU A 163 -18.24 28.06 16.05
N LEU A 164 -17.62 28.20 14.90
CA LEU A 164 -17.57 29.48 14.16
C LEU A 164 -18.95 29.93 13.70
N LEU A 165 -19.77 29.01 13.19
CA LEU A 165 -21.16 29.29 12.79
C LEU A 165 -22.02 29.64 13.99
N TYR A 166 -21.88 28.95 15.11
CA TYR A 166 -22.58 29.26 16.35
C TYR A 166 -22.28 30.64 16.86
N LYS A 167 -20.99 31.04 16.92
CA LYS A 167 -20.56 32.40 17.31
C LYS A 167 -21.13 33.47 16.39
N ARG A 168 -21.14 33.24 15.08
CA ARG A 168 -21.73 34.17 14.09
C ARG A 168 -23.24 34.39 14.32
N ARG A 169 -23.98 33.32 14.65
CA ARG A 169 -25.43 33.40 14.91
C ARG A 169 -25.77 34.16 16.22
N LYS A 170 -24.91 34.07 17.20
CA LYS A 170 -25.12 34.80 18.49
C LYS A 170 -24.64 36.28 18.47
N GLY A 171 -24.12 36.77 17.35
CA GLY A 171 -23.71 38.17 17.22
C GLY A 171 -22.50 38.56 18.08
N MET A 172 -21.70 37.58 18.49
CA MET A 172 -20.44 37.77 19.23
C MET A 172 -19.25 37.83 18.26
#